data_d834c05afd30da9079f9c18c1047dd0a
#
_entry.id   d834c05afd30da9079f9c18c1047dd0a
#
_cell.length_a   1.000
_cell.length_b   1.000
_cell.length_c   1.000
_cell.angle_alpha   90.00
_cell.angle_beta   90.00
_cell.angle_gamma   90.00
#
_symmetry.space_group_name_H-M   'P 1'
#
loop_
_entity.id
_entity.type
_entity.pdbx_description
1 polymer ?
#
loop_
_entity_poly.entity_id
_entity_poly.type
_entity_poly.pdbx_seq_one_letter_code
_entity_poly.pdbx_strand_id
1 'polypeptide(L)'
;VSGFLLDSYSDESKGGTGQVFDWNLALRAKKQGPVILAGGLNPYNVYTAIHRVRPYGVDVCSGVENSPGIKDQKKIREFIKSVRRF
;
A
#
# COMPACT_ATOMS: atom_id res chain seq x y z
N VAL A 1 19.78 7.01 8.51
CA VAL A 1 19.26 5.77 7.93
C VAL A 1 18.27 6.09 6.87
N SER A 2 18.43 5.42 5.76
CA SER A 2 17.45 5.47 4.69
C SER A 2 16.17 4.78 5.12
N GLY A 3 15.09 5.11 4.44
CA GLY A 3 13.84 4.41 4.65
C GLY A 3 13.83 3.05 4.00
N PHE A 4 12.77 2.32 4.26
CA PHE A 4 12.54 1.02 3.67
C PHE A 4 11.35 1.08 2.72
N LEU A 5 11.53 0.53 1.53
CA LEU A 5 10.39 0.28 0.65
C LEU A 5 9.92 -1.13 0.95
N LEU A 6 8.74 -1.25 1.50
CA LEU A 6 8.23 -2.52 1.97
C LEU A 6 6.99 -2.92 1.20
N ASP A 7 7.06 -4.05 0.53
CA ASP A 7 5.90 -4.66 -0.11
C ASP A 7 5.23 -5.53 0.94
N SER A 8 4.23 -4.97 1.58
CA SER A 8 3.59 -5.63 2.71
C SER A 8 2.41 -6.50 2.32
N TYR A 9 2.02 -6.52 1.05
CA TYR A 9 1.10 -7.52 0.58
C TYR A 9 1.85 -8.79 0.26
N SER A 10 1.36 -9.91 0.76
CA SER A 10 1.88 -11.20 0.37
C SER A 10 0.82 -11.94 -0.41
N ASP A 11 1.26 -12.81 -1.31
CA ASP A 11 0.34 -13.63 -2.06
C ASP A 11 0.06 -14.91 -1.26
N GLU A 12 -0.73 -14.74 -0.23
CA GLU A 12 -1.15 -15.86 0.61
C GLU A 12 -2.36 -16.53 0.00
N SER A 13 -2.32 -16.74 -1.27
CA SER A 13 -3.47 -17.26 -2.00
C SER A 13 -3.75 -18.71 -1.74
N LYS A 14 -3.17 -19.28 -0.73
CA LYS A 14 -3.53 -20.62 -0.30
C LYS A 14 -5.02 -20.65 -0.07
N GLY A 15 -5.69 -21.49 -0.80
CA GLY A 15 -7.13 -21.54 -0.73
C GLY A 15 -7.81 -20.52 -1.62
N GLY A 16 -7.07 -19.79 -2.46
CA GLY A 16 -7.64 -18.92 -3.45
C GLY A 16 -8.19 -17.60 -2.92
N THR A 17 -7.71 -17.14 -1.79
CA THR A 17 -8.23 -15.93 -1.18
C THR A 17 -7.56 -14.66 -1.65
N GLY A 18 -6.51 -14.76 -2.45
CA GLY A 18 -5.83 -13.58 -2.95
C GLY A 18 -4.79 -13.04 -1.98
N GLN A 19 -4.53 -11.75 -2.10
CA GLN A 19 -3.45 -11.11 -1.36
C GLN A 19 -3.87 -10.72 0.04
N VAL A 20 -2.95 -10.87 0.98
CA VAL A 20 -3.16 -10.50 2.38
C VAL A 20 -2.13 -9.45 2.75
N PHE A 21 -2.57 -8.38 3.37
CA PHE A 21 -1.69 -7.33 3.83
C PHE A 21 -1.06 -7.74 5.17
N ASP A 22 0.28 -7.78 5.22
CA ASP A 22 0.98 -8.22 6.42
C ASP A 22 1.26 -7.04 7.35
N TRP A 23 0.31 -6.76 8.22
CA TRP A 23 0.43 -5.66 9.17
C TRP A 23 1.60 -5.83 10.12
N ASN A 24 1.84 -7.06 10.57
CA ASN A 24 2.91 -7.30 11.52
C ASN A 24 4.27 -7.05 10.91
N LEU A 25 4.46 -7.43 9.66
CA LEU A 25 5.71 -7.18 8.97
C LEU A 25 5.95 -5.67 8.87
N ALA A 26 4.91 -4.91 8.51
CA ALA A 26 5.02 -3.47 8.37
C ALA A 26 5.34 -2.81 9.71
N LEU A 27 4.68 -3.23 10.78
CA LEU A 27 4.92 -2.65 12.09
C LEU A 27 6.31 -2.97 12.61
N ARG A 28 6.81 -4.16 12.34
CA ARG A 28 8.18 -4.51 12.74
C ARG A 28 9.21 -3.71 11.96
N ALA A 29 8.99 -3.55 10.65
CA ALA A 29 9.90 -2.76 9.83
C ALA A 29 9.94 -1.32 10.30
N LYS A 30 8.81 -0.78 10.72
CA LYS A 30 8.72 0.59 11.18
C LYS A 30 9.61 0.85 12.40
N LYS A 31 9.85 -0.14 13.20
CA LYS A 31 10.76 0.00 14.35
C LYS A 31 12.22 0.18 13.94
N GLN A 32 12.54 -0.18 12.71
CA GLN A 32 13.90 -0.06 12.19
C GLN A 32 14.15 1.27 11.49
N GLY A 33 13.10 2.00 11.15
CA GLY A 33 13.22 3.27 10.47
C GLY A 33 11.98 3.63 9.68
N PRO A 34 12.02 4.72 8.91
CA PRO A 34 10.88 5.12 8.10
C PRO A 34 10.52 4.06 7.07
N VAL A 35 9.23 3.83 6.90
CA VAL A 35 8.73 2.81 6.00
C VAL A 35 7.86 3.45 4.92
N ILE A 36 8.11 3.08 3.68
CA ILE A 36 7.23 3.40 2.56
C ILE A 36 6.51 2.12 2.20
N LEU A 37 5.19 2.13 2.33
CA LEU A 37 4.39 0.96 2.01
C LEU A 37 4.17 0.85 0.51
N ALA A 38 4.28 -0.35 -0.01
CA ALA A 38 4.04 -0.65 -1.40
C ALA A 38 3.32 -1.98 -1.51
N GLY A 39 2.97 -2.36 -2.72
CA GLY A 39 2.38 -3.67 -2.99
C GLY A 39 0.90 -3.70 -2.71
N GLY A 40 0.10 -3.85 -3.76
CA GLY A 40 -1.33 -4.05 -3.62
C GLY A 40 -2.15 -2.87 -3.13
N LEU A 41 -1.54 -1.70 -2.97
CA LEU A 41 -2.30 -0.52 -2.54
C LEU A 41 -3.19 -0.01 -3.66
N ASN A 42 -4.37 0.50 -3.28
CA ASN A 42 -5.33 1.07 -4.23
C ASN A 42 -6.19 2.08 -3.47
N PRO A 43 -7.10 2.79 -4.17
CA PRO A 43 -7.92 3.81 -3.50
C PRO A 43 -8.80 3.27 -2.37
N TYR A 44 -9.10 1.97 -2.39
CA TYR A 44 -10.03 1.40 -1.42
C TYR A 44 -9.34 0.92 -0.15
N ASN A 45 -8.04 0.61 -0.20
CA ASN A 45 -7.35 0.05 0.96
C ASN A 45 -6.28 0.96 1.54
N VAL A 46 -5.87 2.02 0.82
CA VAL A 46 -4.75 2.84 1.27
C VAL A 46 -5.05 3.57 2.57
N TYR A 47 -6.29 4.00 2.77
CA TYR A 47 -6.65 4.69 4.01
C TYR A 47 -6.44 3.78 5.21
N THR A 48 -6.92 2.55 5.12
CA THR A 48 -6.75 1.58 6.19
C THR A 48 -5.27 1.28 6.43
N ALA A 49 -4.50 1.13 5.36
CA ALA A 49 -3.07 0.87 5.48
C ALA A 49 -2.36 2.00 6.21
N ILE A 50 -2.65 3.25 5.85
CA ILE A 50 -2.04 4.40 6.52
C ILE A 50 -2.47 4.46 7.98
N HIS A 51 -3.74 4.23 8.25
CA HIS A 51 -4.26 4.29 9.61
C HIS A 51 -3.62 3.22 10.50
N ARG A 52 -3.42 2.02 9.97
CA ARG A 52 -2.86 0.91 10.73
C ARG A 52 -1.37 1.05 10.95
N VAL A 53 -0.64 1.47 9.94
CA VAL A 53 0.83 1.44 9.98
C VAL A 53 1.43 2.81 10.26
N ARG A 54 0.78 3.88 9.83
CA ARG A 54 1.34 5.23 9.92
C ARG A 54 2.71 5.28 9.24
N PRO A 55 2.80 4.90 7.99
CA PRO A 55 4.09 4.87 7.29
C PRO A 55 4.57 6.27 6.96
N TYR A 56 5.85 6.35 6.59
CA TYR A 56 6.41 7.61 6.11
C TYR A 56 5.82 8.01 4.77
N GLY A 57 5.50 7.03 3.92
CA GLY A 57 4.88 7.28 2.64
C GLY A 57 4.27 6.01 2.07
N VAL A 58 3.61 6.16 0.94
CA VAL A 58 3.00 5.03 0.23
C VAL A 58 3.40 5.12 -1.23
N ASP A 59 3.53 3.95 -1.86
CA ASP A 59 3.86 3.84 -3.26
C ASP A 59 2.80 2.98 -3.93
N VAL A 60 2.27 3.43 -5.05
CA VAL A 60 1.20 2.73 -5.75
C VAL A 60 1.55 2.60 -7.23
N CYS A 61 1.19 1.47 -7.80
CA CYS A 61 1.42 1.23 -9.22
C CYS A 61 0.15 0.68 -9.86
N SER A 62 -0.04 -0.63 -9.80
CA SER A 62 -1.17 -1.24 -10.48
C SER A 62 -2.52 -0.87 -9.87
N GLY A 63 -2.52 -0.48 -8.61
CA GLY A 63 -3.76 -0.10 -7.92
C GLY A 63 -4.47 1.10 -8.50
N VAL A 64 -3.77 1.90 -9.30
CA VAL A 64 -4.37 3.05 -9.99
C VAL A 64 -4.29 2.90 -11.50
N GLU A 65 -4.17 1.67 -11.98
CA GLU A 65 -4.14 1.40 -13.42
C GLU A 65 -5.49 0.92 -13.90
N ASN A 66 -5.81 1.31 -15.13
CA ASN A 66 -7.00 0.83 -15.81
C ASN A 66 -6.74 -0.53 -16.46
N SER A 67 -5.53 -0.67 -16.99
CA SER A 67 -5.01 -1.94 -17.50
C SER A 67 -3.51 -1.89 -17.33
N PRO A 68 -2.81 -3.01 -17.46
CA PRO A 68 -1.36 -3.03 -17.20
C PRO A 68 -0.63 -1.94 -17.97
N GLY A 69 0.09 -1.10 -17.24
CA GLY A 69 0.86 -0.01 -17.82
C GLY A 69 0.07 1.25 -18.13
N ILE A 70 -1.24 1.26 -17.96
CA ILE A 70 -2.08 2.41 -18.30
C ILE A 70 -2.75 2.95 -17.04
N LYS A 71 -2.31 4.12 -16.58
CA LYS A 71 -2.85 4.73 -15.37
C LYS A 71 -4.27 5.25 -15.60
N ASP A 72 -5.08 5.15 -14.57
CA ASP A 72 -6.46 5.66 -14.58
C ASP A 72 -6.49 6.94 -13.75
N GLN A 73 -6.78 8.06 -14.40
CA GLN A 73 -6.75 9.35 -13.70
C GLN A 73 -7.77 9.44 -12.58
N LYS A 74 -8.91 8.80 -12.75
CA LYS A 74 -9.92 8.80 -11.69
C LYS A 74 -9.41 8.04 -10.47
N LYS A 75 -8.79 6.89 -10.69
CA LYS A 75 -8.22 6.10 -9.58
C LYS A 75 -7.09 6.85 -8.90
N ILE A 76 -6.27 7.55 -9.66
CA ILE A 76 -5.21 8.37 -9.08
C ILE A 76 -5.80 9.45 -8.17
N ARG A 77 -6.82 10.14 -8.64
CA ARG A 77 -7.46 11.18 -7.82
C ARG A 77 -8.07 10.60 -6.57
N GLU A 78 -8.72 9.46 -6.68
CA GLU A 78 -9.33 8.81 -5.53
C GLU A 78 -8.30 8.32 -4.54
N PHE A 79 -7.17 7.82 -5.05
CA PHE A 79 -6.08 7.39 -4.19
C PHE A 79 -5.51 8.57 -3.39
N ILE A 80 -5.23 9.67 -4.06
CA ILE A 80 -4.70 10.87 -3.40
C ILE A 80 -5.69 11.39 -2.36
N LYS A 81 -6.97 11.38 -2.71
CA LYS A 81 -8.02 11.84 -1.79
C LYS A 81 -8.04 10.98 -0.53
N SER A 82 -7.93 9.66 -0.69
CA SER A 82 -7.89 8.75 0.46
C SER A 82 -6.68 8.99 1.33
N VAL A 83 -5.52 9.23 0.71
CA VAL A 83 -4.29 9.53 1.47
C VAL A 83 -4.46 10.82 2.26
N ARG A 84 -5.11 11.81 1.68
CA ARG A 84 -5.27 13.13 2.30
C ARG A 84 -6.34 13.18 3.38
N ARG A 85 -7.05 12.08 3.61
CA ARG A 85 -8.05 12.05 4.68
C ARG A 85 -7.42 12.15 6.07
N PHE A 86 -6.13 12.05 6.15
CA PHE A 86 -5.38 12.28 7.38
C PHE A 86 -4.89 13.74 7.45
#